data_6e48de3c08e5e69ebab866935199d868
#
_entry.id   6e48de3c08e5e69ebab866935199d868
#
_cell.length_a   1.000
_cell.length_b   1.000
_cell.length_c   1.000
_cell.angle_alpha   90.00
_cell.angle_beta   90.00
_cell.angle_gamma   90.00
#
_symmetry.space_group_name_H-M   'P 1'
#
loop_
_entity.id
_entity.type
_entity.pdbx_description
1 polymer ?
#
loop_
_entity_poly.entity_id
_entity_poly.type
_entity_poly.pdbx_seq_one_letter_code
_entity_poly.pdbx_strand_id
1 'polypeptide(L)'
;MIYPNNFEQRIGIDTVRQYIIEKCLCSLGEEKVTNMSFSTDFATLEKWLEQTGEFAQIIRNKEDFPTDNFLDVRDSLHKIKNDVTAWLSEEEISNLMNSLQAINNIVNYLHAAKTDKGEFKYPALTIMADSIKIFPVIIDKANSILDKSSHQVKDNASRQLADIRRNKMEATKAVSRNMQNAIRDAQKAGLLGKDASISLRDGHMVIPVDAANKRKIKGRVHDGSGSGKTVFIEPEAVAEANNRLRELEADERREVVKILIEFTDLIRPHLSDLSHSYNFMGDIDFIRAKALFGVRINGIKPIFENKQQVEWAQAIHPLLNIQLFQQGKQAHPLDIVLNEKNRLLIVSGANAGGKSLCLKTVALLQYMLQCGLLIPVHENSRTGIFDHIFVDIGDGQSIENSLSTYTSHLTNMKYFVEQCDNKTLILIDEFGSGTEPQIGGAIAETLLDRFNRKGSFGVITTHFQNLKHFAYETDGIINGAMLYDAERMQPLYRLSIGNPGSSFAVEVATRIGLSKDIIIESSAK
;
A
#
# COMPACT_ATOMS: atom_id res chain seq x y z
N MET A 1 -12.51 -18.81 -8.87
CA MET A 1 -11.58 -19.71 -8.12
C MET A 1 -10.20 -19.63 -8.74
N ILE A 2 -9.14 -19.62 -7.92
CA ILE A 2 -7.75 -19.51 -8.40
C ILE A 2 -6.97 -20.74 -7.93
N TYR A 3 -6.19 -21.33 -8.81
CA TYR A 3 -5.39 -22.51 -8.51
C TYR A 3 -3.99 -22.41 -9.16
N PRO A 4 -2.93 -22.82 -8.50
CA PRO A 4 -2.83 -23.39 -7.15
C PRO A 4 -2.89 -22.30 -6.04
N ASN A 5 -2.91 -22.72 -4.76
CA ASN A 5 -2.99 -21.78 -3.63
C ASN A 5 -1.83 -20.76 -3.57
N ASN A 6 -0.66 -21.12 -4.07
CA ASN A 6 0.51 -20.24 -4.17
C ASN A 6 0.59 -19.47 -5.52
N PHE A 7 -0.52 -19.35 -6.22
CA PHE A 7 -0.65 -18.68 -7.51
C PHE A 7 -0.04 -17.27 -7.49
N GLU A 8 -0.39 -16.45 -6.51
CA GLU A 8 0.04 -15.06 -6.41
C GLU A 8 1.57 -14.92 -6.40
N GLN A 9 2.27 -15.79 -5.68
CA GLN A 9 3.74 -15.82 -5.66
C GLN A 9 4.31 -16.23 -7.02
N ARG A 10 3.71 -17.21 -7.68
CA ARG A 10 4.18 -17.71 -8.99
C ARG A 10 4.11 -16.68 -10.09
N ILE A 11 3.11 -15.80 -10.08
CA ILE A 11 2.93 -14.76 -11.08
C ILE A 11 3.54 -13.40 -10.66
N GLY A 12 4.02 -13.26 -9.42
CA GLY A 12 4.68 -12.04 -8.92
C GLY A 12 3.74 -10.95 -8.42
N ILE A 13 2.48 -11.26 -8.07
CA ILE A 13 1.54 -10.27 -7.55
C ILE A 13 1.98 -9.70 -6.20
N ASP A 14 2.69 -10.49 -5.38
CA ASP A 14 3.25 -10.01 -4.12
C ASP A 14 4.22 -8.84 -4.33
N THR A 15 5.03 -8.91 -5.38
CA THR A 15 5.91 -7.80 -5.78
C THR A 15 5.10 -6.57 -6.23
N VAL A 16 4.00 -6.78 -6.95
CA VAL A 16 3.09 -5.68 -7.34
C VAL A 16 2.47 -5.04 -6.09
N ARG A 17 1.99 -5.84 -5.12
CA ARG A 17 1.48 -5.32 -3.84
C ARG A 17 2.52 -4.47 -3.12
N GLN A 18 3.78 -4.91 -3.05
CA GLN A 18 4.85 -4.14 -2.43
C GLN A 18 5.05 -2.77 -3.11
N TYR A 19 5.08 -2.73 -4.44
CA TYR A 19 5.16 -1.46 -5.16
C TYR A 19 3.98 -0.52 -4.90
N ILE A 20 2.79 -1.05 -4.64
CA ILE A 20 1.61 -0.25 -4.32
C ILE A 20 1.67 0.22 -2.87
N ILE A 21 2.03 -0.65 -1.90
CA ILE A 21 2.20 -0.31 -0.48
C ILE A 21 3.19 0.85 -0.31
N GLU A 22 4.33 0.82 -1.01
CA GLU A 22 5.31 1.92 -1.01
C GLU A 22 4.76 3.29 -1.44
N LYS A 23 3.59 3.32 -2.06
CA LYS A 23 2.91 4.54 -2.52
C LYS A 23 1.76 4.97 -1.61
N CYS A 24 1.38 4.16 -0.64
CA CYS A 24 0.38 4.54 0.36
C CYS A 24 0.91 5.66 1.26
N LEU A 25 0.02 6.52 1.71
CA LEU A 25 0.30 7.64 2.61
C LEU A 25 0.04 7.27 4.07
N CYS A 26 -0.78 6.26 4.31
CA CYS A 26 -1.17 5.83 5.65
C CYS A 26 -1.47 4.33 5.71
N SER A 27 -1.51 3.81 6.94
CA SER A 27 -1.84 2.42 7.25
C SER A 27 -3.20 1.97 6.71
N LEU A 28 -4.18 2.88 6.60
CA LEU A 28 -5.50 2.60 6.05
C LEU A 28 -5.44 2.14 4.59
N GLY A 29 -4.61 2.80 3.78
CA GLY A 29 -4.35 2.42 2.39
C GLY A 29 -3.57 1.11 2.30
N GLU A 30 -2.54 0.93 3.12
CA GLU A 30 -1.72 -0.28 3.17
C GLU A 30 -2.54 -1.54 3.50
N GLU A 31 -3.45 -1.44 4.48
CA GLU A 31 -4.37 -2.53 4.83
C GLU A 31 -5.24 -2.92 3.64
N LYS A 32 -5.73 -1.95 2.87
CA LYS A 32 -6.55 -2.23 1.67
C LYS A 32 -5.73 -2.88 0.55
N VAL A 33 -4.47 -2.51 0.38
CA VAL A 33 -3.55 -3.20 -0.57
C VAL A 33 -3.30 -4.64 -0.12
N THR A 34 -3.05 -4.85 1.17
CA THR A 34 -2.83 -6.19 1.74
C THR A 34 -4.03 -7.10 1.53
N ASN A 35 -5.24 -6.55 1.69
CA ASN A 35 -6.51 -7.26 1.51
C ASN A 35 -7.05 -7.21 0.06
N MET A 36 -6.28 -6.66 -0.88
CA MET A 36 -6.68 -6.61 -2.29
C MET A 36 -6.87 -8.02 -2.84
N SER A 37 -8.05 -8.29 -3.35
CA SER A 37 -8.46 -9.61 -3.80
C SER A 37 -9.04 -9.59 -5.21
N PHE A 38 -8.94 -10.72 -5.87
CA PHE A 38 -9.50 -11.01 -7.17
C PHE A 38 -11.04 -11.00 -7.13
N SER A 39 -11.67 -10.28 -8.05
CA SER A 39 -13.13 -10.25 -8.20
C SER A 39 -13.57 -10.82 -9.54
N THR A 40 -14.78 -11.39 -9.57
CA THR A 40 -15.45 -11.87 -10.77
C THR A 40 -16.75 -11.11 -11.07
N ASP A 41 -17.08 -10.11 -10.25
CA ASP A 41 -18.24 -9.26 -10.47
C ASP A 41 -17.91 -8.09 -11.41
N PHE A 42 -18.58 -8.08 -12.57
CA PHE A 42 -18.34 -7.08 -13.61
C PHE A 42 -18.55 -5.64 -13.13
N ALA A 43 -19.66 -5.38 -12.44
CA ALA A 43 -20.00 -4.04 -12.00
C ALA A 43 -18.99 -3.49 -10.98
N THR A 44 -18.56 -4.34 -10.06
CA THR A 44 -17.50 -4.01 -9.08
C THR A 44 -16.18 -3.72 -9.77
N LEU A 45 -15.77 -4.57 -10.72
CA LEU A 45 -14.52 -4.39 -11.46
C LEU A 45 -14.53 -3.14 -12.32
N GLU A 46 -15.63 -2.88 -13.03
CA GLU A 46 -15.79 -1.68 -13.84
C GLU A 46 -15.65 -0.42 -12.98
N LYS A 47 -16.32 -0.39 -11.83
CA LYS A 47 -16.20 0.70 -10.86
C LYS A 47 -14.75 0.88 -10.37
N TRP A 48 -14.06 -0.19 -9.99
CA TRP A 48 -12.67 -0.11 -9.51
C TRP A 48 -11.71 0.40 -10.60
N LEU A 49 -11.89 -0.06 -11.82
CA LEU A 49 -11.07 0.35 -12.96
C LEU A 49 -11.34 1.82 -13.34
N GLU A 50 -12.61 2.28 -13.29
CA GLU A 50 -12.95 3.68 -13.49
C GLU A 50 -12.28 4.57 -12.42
N GLN A 51 -12.45 4.24 -11.15
CA GLN A 51 -11.85 4.98 -10.05
C GLN A 51 -10.33 5.08 -10.17
N THR A 52 -9.66 3.96 -10.48
CA THR A 52 -8.21 3.94 -10.67
C THR A 52 -7.80 4.72 -11.93
N GLY A 53 -8.59 4.64 -13.00
CA GLY A 53 -8.38 5.37 -14.24
C GLY A 53 -8.52 6.88 -14.08
N GLU A 54 -9.56 7.35 -13.38
CA GLU A 54 -9.76 8.77 -13.06
C GLU A 54 -8.62 9.32 -12.21
N PHE A 55 -8.17 8.57 -11.20
CA PHE A 55 -7.04 9.00 -10.39
C PHE A 55 -5.73 9.02 -11.20
N ALA A 56 -5.54 8.08 -12.12
CA ALA A 56 -4.40 8.10 -13.03
C ALA A 56 -4.42 9.34 -13.96
N GLN A 57 -5.60 9.85 -14.34
CA GLN A 57 -5.73 11.10 -15.09
C GLN A 57 -5.28 12.30 -14.24
N ILE A 58 -5.68 12.39 -12.96
CA ILE A 58 -5.22 13.43 -12.03
C ILE A 58 -3.68 13.46 -12.00
N ILE A 59 -3.04 12.29 -11.87
CA ILE A 59 -1.59 12.17 -11.81
C ILE A 59 -0.93 12.57 -13.14
N ARG A 60 -1.45 12.11 -14.27
CA ARG A 60 -0.91 12.41 -15.61
C ARG A 60 -1.04 13.89 -15.96
N ASN A 61 -2.13 14.52 -15.55
CA ASN A 61 -2.37 15.94 -15.73
C ASN A 61 -1.58 16.80 -14.74
N LYS A 62 -0.86 16.19 -13.79
CA LYS A 62 -0.12 16.87 -12.72
C LYS A 62 -1.00 17.84 -11.91
N GLU A 63 -2.23 17.44 -11.63
CA GLU A 63 -3.15 18.23 -10.81
C GLU A 63 -2.73 18.17 -9.34
N ASP A 64 -2.95 19.28 -8.65
CA ASP A 64 -2.61 19.42 -7.22
C ASP A 64 -3.69 18.77 -6.36
N PHE A 65 -3.64 17.45 -6.25
CA PHE A 65 -4.54 16.69 -5.39
C PHE A 65 -4.06 16.76 -3.93
N PRO A 66 -4.96 17.05 -2.96
CA PRO A 66 -4.57 17.16 -1.54
C PRO A 66 -4.11 15.80 -0.99
N THR A 67 -2.84 15.73 -0.60
CA THR A 67 -2.19 14.51 -0.07
C THR A 67 -1.63 14.68 1.33
N ASP A 68 -1.81 15.85 1.96
CA ASP A 68 -1.28 16.13 3.28
C ASP A 68 -2.17 15.54 4.38
N ASN A 69 -1.54 15.16 5.50
CA ASN A 69 -2.23 14.76 6.74
C ASN A 69 -3.14 13.54 6.62
N PHE A 70 -2.73 12.54 5.86
CA PHE A 70 -3.35 11.22 5.86
C PHE A 70 -2.97 10.47 7.16
N LEU A 71 -3.63 10.82 8.26
CA LEU A 71 -3.33 10.29 9.59
C LEU A 71 -4.38 9.26 10.00
N ASP A 72 -3.92 8.10 10.44
CA ASP A 72 -4.80 7.07 10.99
C ASP A 72 -5.08 7.38 12.47
N VAL A 73 -6.32 7.71 12.77
CA VAL A 73 -6.77 8.01 14.15
C VAL A 73 -7.77 6.98 14.68
N ARG A 74 -7.91 5.83 14.00
CA ARG A 74 -8.88 4.79 14.39
C ARG A 74 -8.67 4.30 15.81
N ASP A 75 -7.43 4.14 16.25
CA ASP A 75 -7.13 3.72 17.63
C ASP A 75 -7.67 4.71 18.66
N SER A 76 -7.50 6.01 18.40
CA SER A 76 -8.04 7.07 19.25
C SER A 76 -9.58 7.06 19.27
N LEU A 77 -10.23 6.84 18.12
CA LEU A 77 -11.69 6.72 18.04
C LEU A 77 -12.19 5.43 18.72
N HIS A 78 -11.49 4.32 18.58
CA HIS A 78 -11.80 3.06 19.27
C HIS A 78 -11.66 3.19 20.79
N LYS A 79 -10.61 3.85 21.27
CA LYS A 79 -10.40 4.15 22.69
C LYS A 79 -11.62 4.83 23.30
N ILE A 80 -12.10 5.94 22.72
CA ILE A 80 -13.24 6.70 23.23
C ILE A 80 -14.59 6.05 22.97
N LYS A 81 -14.69 5.11 22.02
CA LYS A 81 -15.89 4.30 21.78
C LYS A 81 -16.06 3.22 22.83
N ASN A 82 -14.98 2.57 23.24
CA ASN A 82 -15.00 1.42 24.14
C ASN A 82 -14.99 1.83 25.62
N ASP A 83 -14.47 3.02 25.94
CA ASP A 83 -14.43 3.54 27.31
C ASP A 83 -15.03 4.95 27.35
N VAL A 84 -16.16 5.06 28.02
CA VAL A 84 -16.89 6.33 28.20
C VAL A 84 -16.10 7.34 29.05
N THR A 85 -15.18 6.86 29.88
CA THR A 85 -14.33 7.70 30.73
C THR A 85 -13.05 8.17 30.03
N ALA A 86 -12.69 7.55 28.90
CA ALA A 86 -11.52 7.93 28.12
C ALA A 86 -11.75 9.25 27.38
N TRP A 87 -10.70 10.04 27.24
CA TRP A 87 -10.69 11.27 26.44
C TRP A 87 -9.51 11.31 25.48
N LEU A 88 -9.60 12.17 24.47
CA LEU A 88 -8.54 12.42 23.51
C LEU A 88 -7.51 13.39 24.10
N SER A 89 -6.23 13.06 23.95
CA SER A 89 -5.12 13.95 24.28
C SER A 89 -5.04 15.13 23.29
N GLU A 90 -4.23 16.12 23.60
CA GLU A 90 -3.95 17.27 22.73
C GLU A 90 -3.42 16.81 21.36
N GLU A 91 -2.51 15.85 21.33
CA GLU A 91 -1.95 15.26 20.11
C GLU A 91 -3.03 14.49 19.32
N GLU A 92 -3.84 13.65 19.98
CA GLU A 92 -4.92 12.90 19.34
C GLU A 92 -5.97 13.85 18.71
N ILE A 93 -6.31 14.96 19.38
CA ILE A 93 -7.21 15.99 18.83
C ILE A 93 -6.58 16.70 17.65
N SER A 94 -5.31 17.03 17.72
CA SER A 94 -4.58 17.66 16.61
C SER A 94 -4.55 16.75 15.39
N ASN A 95 -4.24 15.47 15.56
CA ASN A 95 -4.24 14.47 14.49
C ASN A 95 -5.63 14.29 13.88
N LEU A 96 -6.68 14.22 14.72
CA LEU A 96 -8.07 14.15 14.27
C LEU A 96 -8.44 15.39 13.44
N MET A 97 -8.13 16.59 13.92
CA MET A 97 -8.42 17.84 13.23
C MET A 97 -7.73 17.89 11.85
N ASN A 98 -6.43 17.56 11.80
CA ASN A 98 -5.63 17.62 10.57
C ASN A 98 -6.14 16.61 9.54
N SER A 99 -6.46 15.39 9.96
CA SER A 99 -6.99 14.36 9.07
C SER A 99 -8.42 14.66 8.60
N LEU A 100 -9.28 15.22 9.44
CA LEU A 100 -10.61 15.68 9.01
C LEU A 100 -10.52 16.85 8.02
N GLN A 101 -9.56 17.74 8.18
CA GLN A 101 -9.30 18.79 7.21
C GLN A 101 -8.81 18.22 5.88
N ALA A 102 -7.96 17.18 5.90
CA ALA A 102 -7.54 16.47 4.70
C ALA A 102 -8.73 15.83 3.97
N ILE A 103 -9.61 15.13 4.68
CA ILE A 103 -10.84 14.55 4.12
C ILE A 103 -11.72 15.63 3.50
N ASN A 104 -11.91 16.75 4.20
CA ASN A 104 -12.68 17.88 3.70
C ASN A 104 -12.08 18.47 2.42
N ASN A 105 -10.75 18.61 2.36
CA ASN A 105 -10.06 19.10 1.18
C ASN A 105 -10.23 18.15 -0.02
N ILE A 106 -10.18 16.82 0.21
CA ILE A 106 -10.42 15.81 -0.83
C ILE A 106 -11.84 15.92 -1.38
N VAL A 107 -12.84 15.97 -0.50
CA VAL A 107 -14.25 16.09 -0.89
C VAL A 107 -14.47 17.37 -1.71
N ASN A 108 -13.95 18.50 -1.24
CA ASN A 108 -14.07 19.78 -1.94
C ASN A 108 -13.34 19.77 -3.30
N TYR A 109 -12.15 19.16 -3.38
CA TYR A 109 -11.41 19.01 -4.64
C TYR A 109 -12.24 18.26 -5.67
N LEU A 110 -12.80 17.11 -5.31
CA LEU A 110 -13.58 16.26 -6.21
C LEU A 110 -14.86 16.97 -6.69
N HIS A 111 -15.56 17.69 -5.82
CA HIS A 111 -16.76 18.47 -6.18
C HIS A 111 -16.45 19.72 -7.01
N ALA A 112 -15.28 20.32 -6.82
CA ALA A 112 -14.86 21.50 -7.58
C ALA A 112 -14.33 21.15 -8.98
N ALA A 113 -13.82 19.93 -9.19
CA ALA A 113 -13.27 19.48 -10.46
C ALA A 113 -14.38 19.25 -11.48
N LYS A 114 -14.62 20.25 -12.34
CA LYS A 114 -15.65 20.20 -13.39
C LYS A 114 -15.05 20.40 -14.78
N THR A 115 -15.70 19.82 -15.76
CA THR A 115 -15.43 20.04 -17.18
C THR A 115 -15.97 21.40 -17.63
N ASP A 116 -15.60 21.87 -18.82
CA ASP A 116 -16.13 23.11 -19.42
C ASP A 116 -17.65 23.09 -19.58
N LYS A 117 -18.26 21.89 -19.60
CA LYS A 117 -19.72 21.68 -19.67
C LYS A 117 -20.39 21.68 -18.30
N GLY A 118 -19.64 21.82 -17.21
CA GLY A 118 -20.15 21.81 -15.84
C GLY A 118 -20.39 20.41 -15.24
N GLU A 119 -20.05 19.33 -15.96
CA GLU A 119 -20.11 17.96 -15.46
C GLU A 119 -18.90 17.67 -14.56
N PHE A 120 -19.03 16.70 -13.64
CA PHE A 120 -17.89 16.28 -12.83
C PHE A 120 -16.79 15.67 -13.71
N LYS A 121 -15.56 16.11 -13.49
CA LYS A 121 -14.39 15.62 -14.23
C LYS A 121 -14.02 14.20 -13.85
N TYR A 122 -14.28 13.82 -12.59
CA TYR A 122 -13.98 12.54 -11.98
C TYR A 122 -15.23 11.93 -11.33
N PRO A 123 -16.23 11.51 -12.12
CA PRO A 123 -17.54 11.09 -11.60
C PRO A 123 -17.46 9.89 -10.68
N ALA A 124 -16.61 8.87 -10.96
CA ALA A 124 -16.51 7.67 -10.15
C ALA A 124 -15.89 7.95 -8.77
N LEU A 125 -14.95 8.90 -8.68
CA LEU A 125 -14.37 9.36 -7.41
C LEU A 125 -15.34 10.32 -6.68
N THR A 126 -16.05 11.17 -7.41
CA THR A 126 -17.01 12.13 -6.82
C THR A 126 -18.18 11.40 -6.15
N ILE A 127 -18.72 10.34 -6.75
CA ILE A 127 -19.76 9.49 -6.14
C ILE A 127 -19.31 8.93 -4.78
N MET A 128 -18.03 8.61 -4.61
CA MET A 128 -17.51 8.18 -3.31
C MET A 128 -17.54 9.33 -2.28
N ALA A 129 -17.23 10.54 -2.71
CA ALA A 129 -17.23 11.74 -1.86
C ALA A 129 -18.63 12.18 -1.45
N ASP A 130 -19.66 11.95 -2.27
CA ASP A 130 -21.06 12.35 -2.00
C ASP A 130 -21.63 11.76 -0.71
N SER A 131 -21.14 10.58 -0.31
CA SER A 131 -21.58 9.90 0.92
C SER A 131 -20.87 10.37 2.19
N ILE A 132 -19.87 11.25 2.05
CA ILE A 132 -18.98 11.62 3.15
C ILE A 132 -19.48 12.87 3.85
N LYS A 133 -19.70 12.72 5.16
CA LYS A 133 -20.06 13.84 6.01
C LYS A 133 -18.80 14.62 6.41
N ILE A 134 -18.85 15.92 6.22
CA ILE A 134 -17.81 16.85 6.68
C ILE A 134 -18.15 17.40 8.07
N PHE A 135 -17.14 17.73 8.86
CA PHE A 135 -17.29 18.11 10.26
C PHE A 135 -16.70 19.50 10.59
N PRO A 136 -17.19 20.59 9.96
CA PRO A 136 -16.65 21.93 10.17
C PRO A 136 -16.73 22.35 11.63
N VAL A 137 -17.84 22.02 12.32
CA VAL A 137 -18.04 22.36 13.75
C VAL A 137 -16.98 21.71 14.64
N ILE A 138 -16.60 20.46 14.38
CA ILE A 138 -15.55 19.76 15.14
C ILE A 138 -14.19 20.42 14.87
N ILE A 139 -13.89 20.71 13.60
CA ILE A 139 -12.65 21.38 13.20
C ILE A 139 -12.54 22.77 13.83
N ASP A 140 -13.62 23.57 13.76
CA ASP A 140 -13.64 24.91 14.35
C ASP A 140 -13.49 24.87 15.89
N LYS A 141 -14.16 23.93 16.54
CA LYS A 141 -14.02 23.72 17.99
C LYS A 141 -12.59 23.32 18.36
N ALA A 142 -11.98 22.37 17.64
CA ALA A 142 -10.58 22.01 17.85
C ALA A 142 -9.64 23.20 17.66
N ASN A 143 -9.83 23.98 16.59
CA ASN A 143 -9.07 25.22 16.33
C ASN A 143 -9.26 26.28 17.42
N SER A 144 -10.40 26.32 18.11
CA SER A 144 -10.62 27.24 19.22
C SER A 144 -9.90 26.80 20.50
N ILE A 145 -9.66 25.49 20.66
CA ILE A 145 -9.05 24.89 21.85
C ILE A 145 -7.54 24.78 21.71
N LEU A 146 -7.04 24.29 20.54
CA LEU A 146 -5.63 24.00 20.34
C LEU A 146 -4.91 25.10 19.56
N ASP A 147 -3.66 25.33 19.92
CA ASP A 147 -2.74 26.14 19.14
C ASP A 147 -2.14 25.29 18.02
N LYS A 148 -2.15 25.83 16.78
CA LYS A 148 -1.70 25.09 15.58
C LYS A 148 -0.20 24.79 15.55
N SER A 149 0.60 25.59 16.24
CA SER A 149 2.06 25.48 16.21
C SER A 149 2.61 24.61 17.34
N SER A 150 2.07 24.79 18.54
CA SER A 150 2.54 24.06 19.73
C SER A 150 1.74 22.80 20.03
N HIS A 151 0.58 22.62 19.37
CA HIS A 151 -0.41 21.56 19.65
C HIS A 151 -0.92 21.53 21.10
N GLN A 152 -0.71 22.59 21.85
CA GLN A 152 -1.16 22.70 23.25
C GLN A 152 -2.49 23.44 23.34
N VAL A 153 -3.20 23.20 24.46
CA VAL A 153 -4.43 23.94 24.74
C VAL A 153 -4.12 25.43 24.92
N LYS A 154 -4.83 26.28 24.16
CA LYS A 154 -4.68 27.74 24.19
C LYS A 154 -5.06 28.32 25.54
N ASP A 155 -4.44 29.45 25.92
CA ASP A 155 -4.75 30.15 27.15
C ASP A 155 -6.23 30.56 27.21
N ASN A 156 -6.79 30.95 26.09
CA ASN A 156 -8.18 31.39 25.95
C ASN A 156 -9.17 30.27 25.63
N ALA A 157 -8.77 28.99 25.71
CA ALA A 157 -9.66 27.86 25.50
C ALA A 157 -10.81 27.82 26.51
N SER A 158 -10.55 28.25 27.76
CA SER A 158 -11.58 28.61 28.73
C SER A 158 -11.16 29.86 29.53
N ARG A 159 -12.16 30.58 30.04
CA ARG A 159 -11.90 31.75 30.93
C ARG A 159 -11.13 31.33 32.17
N GLN A 160 -11.49 30.17 32.74
CA GLN A 160 -10.85 29.62 33.92
C GLN A 160 -9.36 29.30 33.68
N LEU A 161 -9.02 28.69 32.54
CA LEU A 161 -7.64 28.38 32.17
C LEU A 161 -6.80 29.66 32.02
N ALA A 162 -7.36 30.68 31.38
CA ALA A 162 -6.69 31.98 31.23
C ALA A 162 -6.36 32.61 32.61
N ASP A 163 -7.30 32.56 33.53
CA ASP A 163 -7.09 33.08 34.90
C ASP A 163 -6.05 32.27 35.68
N ILE A 164 -6.10 30.93 35.58
CA ILE A 164 -5.10 30.04 36.21
C ILE A 164 -3.69 30.33 35.66
N ARG A 165 -3.52 30.42 34.35
CA ARG A 165 -2.20 30.68 33.72
C ARG A 165 -1.65 32.05 34.05
N ARG A 166 -2.53 33.07 34.13
CA ARG A 166 -2.16 34.39 34.61
C ARG A 166 -1.64 34.34 36.02
N ASN A 167 -2.41 33.71 36.93
CA ASN A 167 -2.02 33.59 38.35
C ASN A 167 -0.73 32.75 38.50
N LYS A 168 -0.54 31.72 37.71
CA LYS A 168 0.70 30.91 37.64
C LYS A 168 1.92 31.75 37.26
N MET A 169 1.78 32.63 36.25
CA MET A 169 2.85 33.56 35.88
C MET A 169 3.18 34.53 37.00
N GLU A 170 2.18 35.05 37.70
CA GLU A 170 2.38 35.94 38.87
C GLU A 170 3.06 35.19 40.03
N ALA A 171 2.65 33.95 40.31
CA ALA A 171 3.27 33.10 41.32
C ALA A 171 4.74 32.80 41.01
N THR A 172 5.05 32.47 39.74
CA THR A 172 6.43 32.26 39.29
C THR A 172 7.31 33.52 39.49
N LYS A 173 6.77 34.68 39.15
CA LYS A 173 7.46 35.96 39.44
C LYS A 173 7.63 36.22 40.96
N ALA A 174 6.64 35.82 41.75
CA ALA A 174 6.69 35.94 43.19
C ALA A 174 7.79 35.08 43.82
N VAL A 175 7.94 33.81 43.36
CA VAL A 175 9.04 32.93 43.79
C VAL A 175 10.41 33.62 43.60
N SER A 176 10.67 34.13 42.40
CA SER A 176 11.93 34.82 42.11
C SER A 176 12.15 36.09 42.93
N ARG A 177 11.11 36.91 43.06
CA ARG A 177 11.15 38.14 43.87
C ARG A 177 11.36 37.85 45.36
N ASN A 178 10.63 36.88 45.93
CA ASN A 178 10.75 36.48 47.33
C ASN A 178 12.14 35.91 47.61
N MET A 179 12.72 35.15 46.70
CA MET A 179 14.08 34.64 46.83
C MET A 179 15.10 35.80 46.86
N GLN A 180 15.00 36.75 45.92
CA GLN A 180 15.89 37.92 45.90
C GLN A 180 15.78 38.78 47.16
N ASN A 181 14.56 38.97 47.67
CA ASN A 181 14.34 39.68 48.90
C ASN A 181 14.94 38.93 50.11
N ALA A 182 14.72 37.61 50.22
CA ALA A 182 15.29 36.80 51.28
C ALA A 182 16.83 36.84 51.30
N ILE A 183 17.48 36.78 50.11
CA ILE A 183 18.94 36.96 50.00
C ILE A 183 19.38 38.34 50.49
N ARG A 184 18.72 39.38 50.02
CA ARG A 184 19.05 40.75 50.37
C ARG A 184 18.92 41.00 51.88
N ASP A 185 17.86 40.48 52.49
CA ASP A 185 17.60 40.63 53.92
C ASP A 185 18.59 39.82 54.77
N ALA A 186 18.92 38.60 54.33
CA ALA A 186 19.94 37.77 54.96
C ALA A 186 21.36 38.39 54.84
N GLN A 187 21.69 39.07 53.74
CA GLN A 187 22.94 39.78 53.55
C GLN A 187 23.00 41.02 54.45
N LYS A 188 21.93 41.82 54.54
CA LYS A 188 21.83 42.97 55.43
C LYS A 188 21.98 42.58 56.91
N ALA A 189 21.46 41.42 57.26
CA ALA A 189 21.58 40.88 58.60
C ALA A 189 22.93 40.23 58.90
N GLY A 190 23.87 40.22 57.95
CA GLY A 190 25.19 39.61 58.10
C GLY A 190 25.16 38.05 58.17
N LEU A 191 24.06 37.44 57.75
CA LEU A 191 23.90 36.00 57.78
C LEU A 191 24.35 35.27 56.49
N LEU A 192 24.56 36.04 55.42
CA LEU A 192 25.02 35.60 54.11
C LEU A 192 26.18 36.47 53.64
N GLY A 193 27.20 35.83 53.04
CA GLY A 193 28.28 36.55 52.37
C GLY A 193 27.76 37.30 51.10
N LYS A 194 28.47 38.35 50.69
CA LYS A 194 28.12 39.12 49.48
C LYS A 194 28.10 38.25 48.20
N ASP A 195 28.89 37.17 48.15
CA ASP A 195 29.05 36.27 47.00
C ASP A 195 28.15 34.98 47.14
N ALA A 196 27.26 34.91 48.12
CA ALA A 196 26.39 33.78 48.31
C ALA A 196 25.40 33.66 47.13
N SER A 197 25.44 32.56 46.42
CA SER A 197 24.58 32.27 45.26
C SER A 197 23.42 31.32 45.68
N ILE A 198 22.30 31.43 44.93
CA ILE A 198 21.16 30.50 45.01
C ILE A 198 21.66 29.12 44.63
N SER A 199 21.31 28.10 45.40
CA SER A 199 21.55 26.70 45.08
C SER A 199 20.23 26.00 44.85
N LEU A 200 20.22 24.97 44.02
CA LEU A 200 19.08 24.07 43.84
C LEU A 200 19.33 22.78 44.61
N ARG A 201 18.43 22.40 45.52
CA ARG A 201 18.50 21.14 46.26
C ARG A 201 17.14 20.48 46.18
N ASP A 202 17.11 19.25 45.72
CA ASP A 202 15.89 18.44 45.53
C ASP A 202 14.75 19.22 44.83
N GLY A 203 15.12 20.04 43.84
CA GLY A 203 14.15 20.87 43.10
C GLY A 203 13.70 22.16 43.82
N HIS A 204 14.24 22.46 45.00
CA HIS A 204 13.94 23.66 45.77
C HIS A 204 15.09 24.71 45.64
N MET A 205 14.72 25.95 45.42
CA MET A 205 15.66 27.04 45.53
C MET A 205 15.99 27.33 46.99
N VAL A 206 17.25 27.23 47.36
CA VAL A 206 17.74 27.37 48.72
C VAL A 206 18.90 28.35 48.80
N ILE A 207 19.06 28.95 49.98
CA ILE A 207 20.21 29.79 50.31
C ILE A 207 21.12 29.04 51.30
N PRO A 208 22.47 29.08 51.05
CA PRO A 208 23.45 28.49 51.95
C PRO A 208 23.66 29.40 53.15
N VAL A 209 23.42 28.93 54.37
CA VAL A 209 23.53 29.67 55.62
C VAL A 209 24.47 28.92 56.55
N ASP A 210 25.28 29.65 57.32
CA ASP A 210 26.06 29.03 58.38
C ASP A 210 25.14 28.30 59.39
N ALA A 211 25.49 27.07 59.74
CA ALA A 211 24.69 26.21 60.64
C ALA A 211 24.39 26.88 61.99
N ALA A 212 25.30 27.75 62.49
CA ALA A 212 25.09 28.54 63.73
C ALA A 212 23.94 29.56 63.57
N ASN A 213 23.64 30.00 62.37
CA ASN A 213 22.65 31.02 62.07
C ASN A 213 21.32 30.46 61.56
N LYS A 214 21.18 29.13 61.47
CA LYS A 214 19.98 28.44 60.88
C LYS A 214 18.65 28.90 61.46
N ARG A 215 18.60 29.31 62.75
CA ARG A 215 17.36 29.76 63.43
C ARG A 215 17.02 31.22 63.18
N LYS A 216 17.95 32.01 62.57
CA LYS A 216 17.74 33.42 62.29
C LYS A 216 17.01 33.68 60.98
N ILE A 217 16.96 32.68 60.09
CA ILE A 217 16.21 32.77 58.86
C ILE A 217 14.98 31.86 59.01
N LYS A 218 13.80 32.44 58.87
CA LYS A 218 12.54 31.68 58.83
C LYS A 218 12.47 30.92 57.52
N GLY A 219 12.40 29.60 57.59
CA GLY A 219 12.33 28.75 56.43
C GLY A 219 12.54 27.24 56.73
N ARG A 220 12.45 26.43 55.69
CA ARG A 220 12.62 24.98 55.76
C ARG A 220 14.10 24.64 55.45
N VAL A 221 14.67 23.83 56.35
CA VAL A 221 16.01 23.27 56.10
C VAL A 221 15.87 22.03 55.21
N HIS A 222 16.54 22.02 54.08
CA HIS A 222 16.50 20.90 53.11
C HIS A 222 17.69 19.97 53.30
N ASP A 223 18.91 20.50 53.47
CA ASP A 223 20.13 19.71 53.60
C ASP A 223 21.23 20.46 54.36
N GLY A 224 22.28 19.78 54.74
CA GLY A 224 23.53 20.34 55.29
C GLY A 224 24.74 19.98 54.39
N SER A 225 25.77 20.83 54.41
CA SER A 225 27.04 20.45 53.75
C SER A 225 27.65 19.23 54.43
N GLY A 226 28.43 18.42 53.70
CA GLY A 226 29.10 17.22 54.23
C GLY A 226 30.04 17.50 55.42
N SER A 227 30.43 18.80 55.63
CA SER A 227 31.18 19.26 56.78
C SER A 227 30.31 19.76 57.96
N GLY A 228 28.99 19.79 57.78
CA GLY A 228 28.03 20.28 58.79
C GLY A 228 28.07 21.82 59.06
N LYS A 229 28.93 22.56 58.37
CA LYS A 229 29.12 23.98 58.60
C LYS A 229 28.08 24.87 57.90
N THR A 230 27.52 24.41 56.79
CA THR A 230 26.53 25.14 56.02
C THR A 230 25.22 24.33 55.96
N VAL A 231 24.09 24.99 56.11
CA VAL A 231 22.75 24.43 55.93
C VAL A 231 22.08 25.18 54.77
N PHE A 232 21.29 24.44 54.00
CA PHE A 232 20.54 24.97 52.89
C PHE A 232 19.09 25.22 53.32
N ILE A 233 18.69 26.50 53.29
CA ILE A 233 17.38 26.91 53.78
C ILE A 233 16.54 27.43 52.61
N GLU A 234 15.34 26.91 52.44
CA GLU A 234 14.27 27.48 51.66
C GLU A 234 13.54 28.52 52.51
N PRO A 235 13.60 29.81 52.18
CA PRO A 235 12.90 30.85 52.95
C PRO A 235 11.39 30.62 52.95
N GLU A 236 10.71 30.91 54.05
CA GLU A 236 9.26 30.66 54.25
C GLU A 236 8.43 31.31 53.13
N ALA A 237 8.69 32.56 52.75
CA ALA A 237 7.98 33.24 51.68
C ALA A 237 8.22 32.62 50.30
N VAL A 238 9.35 31.93 50.10
CA VAL A 238 9.67 31.18 48.86
C VAL A 238 8.90 29.84 48.88
N ALA A 239 8.90 29.14 49.99
CA ALA A 239 8.16 27.90 50.18
C ALA A 239 6.63 28.09 49.98
N GLU A 240 6.06 29.17 50.53
CA GLU A 240 4.65 29.51 50.29
C GLU A 240 4.35 29.81 48.83
N ALA A 241 5.22 30.58 48.13
CA ALA A 241 5.06 30.87 46.72
C ALA A 241 5.20 29.63 45.86
N ASN A 242 6.13 28.70 46.19
CA ASN A 242 6.27 27.40 45.53
C ASN A 242 5.05 26.51 45.75
N ASN A 243 4.49 26.46 46.95
CA ASN A 243 3.27 25.70 47.20
C ASN A 243 2.10 26.24 46.37
N ARG A 244 1.95 27.57 46.31
CA ARG A 244 0.92 28.19 45.47
C ARG A 244 1.11 27.88 43.99
N LEU A 245 2.35 27.89 43.52
CA LEU A 245 2.68 27.51 42.13
C LEU A 245 2.27 26.06 41.84
N ARG A 246 2.58 25.11 42.72
CA ARG A 246 2.19 23.70 42.57
C ARG A 246 0.67 23.51 42.57
N GLU A 247 -0.07 24.24 43.42
CA GLU A 247 -1.53 24.23 43.39
C GLU A 247 -2.06 24.69 42.03
N LEU A 248 -1.54 25.81 41.51
CA LEU A 248 -1.95 26.34 40.23
C LEU A 248 -1.58 25.41 39.07
N GLU A 249 -0.46 24.69 39.15
CA GLU A 249 -0.09 23.66 38.16
C GLU A 249 -1.04 22.45 38.20
N ALA A 250 -1.50 22.07 39.39
CA ALA A 250 -2.51 21.02 39.52
C ALA A 250 -3.88 21.47 39.00
N ASP A 251 -4.26 22.74 39.27
CA ASP A 251 -5.49 23.34 38.75
C ASP A 251 -5.46 23.44 37.22
N GLU A 252 -4.34 23.87 36.64
CA GLU A 252 -4.13 23.94 35.20
C GLU A 252 -4.34 22.58 34.56
N ARG A 253 -3.69 21.53 35.09
CA ARG A 253 -3.86 20.15 34.56
C ARG A 253 -5.32 19.69 34.63
N ARG A 254 -6.03 19.98 35.73
CA ARG A 254 -7.45 19.63 35.90
C ARG A 254 -8.33 20.34 34.87
N GLU A 255 -8.10 21.63 34.66
CA GLU A 255 -8.89 22.40 33.68
C GLU A 255 -8.62 21.99 32.26
N VAL A 256 -7.34 21.72 31.91
CA VAL A 256 -6.97 21.17 30.57
C VAL A 256 -7.69 19.84 30.31
N VAL A 257 -7.62 18.89 31.26
CA VAL A 257 -8.31 17.59 31.10
C VAL A 257 -9.82 17.78 30.94
N LYS A 258 -10.42 18.70 31.69
CA LYS A 258 -11.86 19.00 31.55
C LYS A 258 -12.20 19.49 30.13
N ILE A 259 -11.40 20.40 29.56
CA ILE A 259 -11.59 20.92 28.21
C ILE A 259 -11.47 19.76 27.18
N LEU A 260 -10.51 18.86 27.35
CA LEU A 260 -10.31 17.71 26.47
C LEU A 260 -11.48 16.72 26.56
N ILE A 261 -12.04 16.49 27.76
CA ILE A 261 -13.24 15.67 27.97
C ILE A 261 -14.44 16.30 27.25
N GLU A 262 -14.70 17.59 27.46
CA GLU A 262 -15.80 18.31 26.81
C GLU A 262 -15.72 18.23 25.28
N PHE A 263 -14.51 18.33 24.73
CA PHE A 263 -14.28 18.14 23.29
C PHE A 263 -14.53 16.70 22.85
N THR A 264 -14.07 15.72 23.64
CA THR A 264 -14.26 14.30 23.34
C THR A 264 -15.74 13.93 23.33
N ASP A 265 -16.52 14.47 24.28
CA ASP A 265 -17.96 14.24 24.38
C ASP A 265 -18.72 14.84 23.15
N LEU A 266 -18.22 15.94 22.58
CA LEU A 266 -18.74 16.49 21.34
C LEU A 266 -18.56 15.52 20.16
N ILE A 267 -17.50 14.72 20.16
CA ILE A 267 -17.17 13.78 19.07
C ILE A 267 -17.97 12.48 19.17
N ARG A 268 -18.26 11.99 20.37
CA ARG A 268 -18.89 10.68 20.62
C ARG A 268 -20.14 10.39 19.77
N PRO A 269 -21.08 11.33 19.60
CA PRO A 269 -22.26 11.10 18.75
C PRO A 269 -21.95 10.88 17.27
N HIS A 270 -20.74 11.26 16.83
CA HIS A 270 -20.33 11.24 15.43
C HIS A 270 -19.39 10.09 15.08
N LEU A 271 -19.09 9.18 16.02
CA LEU A 271 -18.08 8.11 15.82
C LEU A 271 -18.37 7.22 14.62
N SER A 272 -19.64 6.92 14.30
CA SER A 272 -20.02 6.13 13.12
C SER A 272 -19.69 6.85 11.83
N ASP A 273 -20.06 8.13 11.74
CA ASP A 273 -19.82 8.96 10.56
C ASP A 273 -18.31 9.21 10.36
N LEU A 274 -17.59 9.43 11.46
CA LEU A 274 -16.13 9.55 11.45
C LEU A 274 -15.46 8.27 10.93
N SER A 275 -15.88 7.09 11.41
CA SER A 275 -15.35 5.82 10.91
C SER A 275 -15.58 5.66 9.41
N HIS A 276 -16.73 6.10 8.89
CA HIS A 276 -17.01 6.09 7.46
C HIS A 276 -16.08 7.04 6.69
N SER A 277 -15.83 8.24 7.22
CA SER A 277 -14.92 9.20 6.61
C SER A 277 -13.47 8.70 6.56
N TYR A 278 -12.99 7.97 7.60
CA TYR A 278 -11.66 7.35 7.59
C TYR A 278 -11.57 6.16 6.64
N ASN A 279 -12.63 5.37 6.49
CA ASN A 279 -12.70 4.34 5.46
C ASN A 279 -12.57 4.94 4.06
N PHE A 280 -13.25 6.05 3.80
CA PHE A 280 -13.12 6.80 2.54
C PHE A 280 -11.69 7.29 2.31
N MET A 281 -11.03 7.87 3.33
CA MET A 281 -9.64 8.31 3.22
C MET A 281 -8.71 7.14 2.85
N GLY A 282 -8.92 5.97 3.46
CA GLY A 282 -8.20 4.75 3.11
C GLY A 282 -8.50 4.26 1.69
N ASP A 283 -9.76 4.37 1.22
CA ASP A 283 -10.12 4.02 -0.16
C ASP A 283 -9.44 4.95 -1.17
N ILE A 284 -9.42 6.25 -0.90
CA ILE A 284 -8.75 7.24 -1.75
C ILE A 284 -7.24 6.99 -1.80
N ASP A 285 -6.60 6.72 -0.67
CA ASP A 285 -5.16 6.40 -0.63
C ASP A 285 -4.84 5.11 -1.40
N PHE A 286 -5.66 4.08 -1.23
CA PHE A 286 -5.54 2.82 -1.98
C PHE A 286 -5.70 3.03 -3.49
N ILE A 287 -6.73 3.76 -3.93
CA ILE A 287 -6.97 4.06 -5.35
C ILE A 287 -5.80 4.89 -5.90
N ARG A 288 -5.35 5.90 -5.17
CA ARG A 288 -4.18 6.72 -5.50
C ARG A 288 -2.92 5.87 -5.67
N ALA A 289 -2.65 4.98 -4.73
CA ALA A 289 -1.48 4.11 -4.77
C ALA A 289 -1.51 3.16 -5.99
N LYS A 290 -2.68 2.56 -6.28
CA LYS A 290 -2.91 1.77 -7.51
C LYS A 290 -2.68 2.60 -8.78
N ALA A 291 -3.19 3.83 -8.80
CA ALA A 291 -3.04 4.72 -9.95
C ALA A 291 -1.59 5.14 -10.17
N LEU A 292 -0.84 5.43 -9.11
CA LEU A 292 0.61 5.73 -9.19
C LEU A 292 1.40 4.55 -9.75
N PHE A 293 1.09 3.33 -9.31
CA PHE A 293 1.68 2.13 -9.90
C PHE A 293 1.27 1.98 -11.36
N GLY A 294 -0.02 2.15 -11.69
CA GLY A 294 -0.54 2.13 -13.05
C GLY A 294 0.19 3.12 -13.97
N VAL A 295 0.38 4.36 -13.55
CA VAL A 295 1.12 5.38 -14.31
C VAL A 295 2.58 4.98 -14.50
N ARG A 296 3.23 4.44 -13.46
CA ARG A 296 4.63 3.97 -13.52
C ARG A 296 4.86 2.89 -14.58
N ILE A 297 3.89 1.99 -14.78
CA ILE A 297 3.98 0.91 -15.76
C ILE A 297 3.35 1.26 -17.11
N ASN A 298 2.95 2.51 -17.34
CA ASN A 298 2.16 2.97 -18.49
C ASN A 298 0.84 2.18 -18.67
N GLY A 299 0.25 1.76 -17.55
CA GLY A 299 -1.00 1.02 -17.52
C GLY A 299 -2.20 1.90 -17.89
N ILE A 300 -3.16 1.29 -18.54
CA ILE A 300 -4.44 1.89 -18.91
C ILE A 300 -5.60 0.98 -18.52
N LYS A 301 -6.83 1.50 -18.52
CA LYS A 301 -8.04 0.69 -18.55
C LYS A 301 -8.28 0.30 -20.02
N PRO A 302 -8.19 -1.00 -20.41
CA PRO A 302 -8.56 -1.45 -21.73
C PRO A 302 -10.08 -1.37 -21.93
N ILE A 303 -10.56 -1.65 -23.15
CA ILE A 303 -12.00 -1.85 -23.40
C ILE A 303 -12.44 -3.08 -22.61
N PHE A 304 -13.23 -2.86 -21.57
CA PHE A 304 -13.62 -3.89 -20.61
C PHE A 304 -15.04 -4.37 -20.89
N GLU A 305 -15.22 -5.67 -21.11
CA GLU A 305 -16.49 -6.27 -21.54
C GLU A 305 -16.87 -7.46 -20.66
N ASN A 306 -18.17 -7.63 -20.41
CA ASN A 306 -18.69 -8.74 -19.61
C ASN A 306 -18.77 -10.05 -20.42
N LYS A 307 -17.62 -10.53 -20.87
CA LYS A 307 -17.46 -11.82 -21.57
C LYS A 307 -16.04 -12.34 -21.35
N GLN A 308 -15.78 -13.57 -21.75
CA GLN A 308 -14.46 -14.19 -21.68
C GLN A 308 -13.67 -13.85 -22.94
N GLN A 309 -12.63 -13.02 -22.80
CA GLN A 309 -11.71 -12.67 -23.88
C GLN A 309 -10.42 -12.03 -23.37
N VAL A 310 -9.36 -12.21 -24.13
CA VAL A 310 -8.07 -11.52 -23.98
C VAL A 310 -7.59 -11.17 -25.39
N GLU A 311 -7.82 -9.94 -25.82
CA GLU A 311 -7.35 -9.40 -27.09
C GLU A 311 -6.46 -8.20 -26.78
N TRP A 312 -5.20 -8.45 -26.50
CA TRP A 312 -4.25 -7.42 -26.11
C TRP A 312 -3.24 -7.16 -27.21
N ALA A 313 -3.11 -5.91 -27.57
CA ALA A 313 -2.02 -5.39 -28.39
C ALA A 313 -0.97 -4.77 -27.47
N GLN A 314 0.29 -5.02 -27.78
CA GLN A 314 1.45 -4.46 -27.10
C GLN A 314 1.45 -4.65 -25.57
N ALA A 315 0.99 -5.79 -25.09
CA ALA A 315 1.02 -6.12 -23.68
C ALA A 315 2.45 -6.28 -23.16
N ILE A 316 2.78 -5.62 -22.05
CA ILE A 316 4.13 -5.63 -21.49
C ILE A 316 4.09 -6.23 -20.08
N HIS A 317 5.02 -7.14 -19.78
CA HIS A 317 5.16 -7.65 -18.41
C HIS A 317 5.70 -6.56 -17.47
N PRO A 318 4.90 -6.04 -16.51
CA PRO A 318 5.23 -4.82 -15.77
C PRO A 318 6.50 -4.96 -14.92
N LEU A 319 6.66 -6.07 -14.21
CA LEU A 319 7.82 -6.28 -13.33
C LEU A 319 9.11 -6.44 -14.13
N LEU A 320 9.06 -7.18 -15.25
CA LEU A 320 10.20 -7.31 -16.14
C LEU A 320 10.59 -5.96 -16.74
N ASN A 321 9.60 -5.16 -17.17
CA ASN A 321 9.86 -3.85 -17.75
C ASN A 321 10.51 -2.89 -16.75
N ILE A 322 10.05 -2.90 -15.48
CA ILE A 322 10.68 -2.11 -14.40
C ILE A 322 12.15 -2.53 -14.23
N GLN A 323 12.44 -3.84 -14.20
CA GLN A 323 13.79 -4.38 -14.07
C GLN A 323 14.71 -4.00 -15.26
N LEU A 324 14.22 -4.17 -16.49
CA LEU A 324 14.97 -3.86 -17.70
C LEU A 324 15.20 -2.35 -17.86
N PHE A 325 14.23 -1.52 -17.48
CA PHE A 325 14.37 -0.07 -17.51
C PHE A 325 15.52 0.42 -16.63
N GLN A 326 15.73 -0.20 -15.46
CA GLN A 326 16.89 0.09 -14.60
C GLN A 326 18.23 -0.22 -15.26
N GLN A 327 18.22 -1.12 -16.26
CA GLN A 327 19.40 -1.50 -17.06
C GLN A 327 19.49 -0.73 -18.40
N GLY A 328 18.62 0.26 -18.61
CA GLY A 328 18.55 1.00 -19.87
C GLY A 328 17.95 0.21 -21.04
N LYS A 329 17.22 -0.89 -20.75
CA LYS A 329 16.57 -1.77 -21.73
C LYS A 329 15.05 -1.68 -21.60
N GLN A 330 14.34 -2.18 -22.60
CA GLN A 330 12.87 -2.28 -22.59
C GLN A 330 12.42 -3.72 -22.81
N ALA A 331 11.30 -4.09 -22.20
CA ALA A 331 10.67 -5.38 -22.44
C ALA A 331 9.99 -5.37 -23.83
N HIS A 332 10.05 -6.51 -24.51
CA HIS A 332 9.35 -6.69 -25.78
C HIS A 332 7.85 -6.84 -25.54
N PRO A 333 7.00 -6.13 -26.31
CA PRO A 333 5.56 -6.23 -26.19
C PRO A 333 5.04 -7.56 -26.77
N LEU A 334 3.93 -8.04 -26.19
CA LEU A 334 3.23 -9.26 -26.58
C LEU A 334 1.87 -8.89 -27.19
N ASP A 335 1.59 -9.41 -28.38
CA ASP A 335 0.25 -9.39 -28.98
C ASP A 335 -0.40 -10.75 -28.77
N ILE A 336 -1.61 -10.78 -28.19
CA ILE A 336 -2.31 -12.04 -27.89
C ILE A 336 -3.81 -11.90 -28.16
N VAL A 337 -4.40 -12.97 -28.70
CA VAL A 337 -5.83 -13.05 -29.03
C VAL A 337 -6.40 -14.35 -28.53
N LEU A 338 -7.29 -14.25 -27.53
CA LEU A 338 -8.16 -15.32 -27.06
C LEU A 338 -9.60 -14.79 -27.08
N ASN A 339 -10.45 -15.42 -27.89
CA ASN A 339 -11.87 -15.06 -28.03
C ASN A 339 -12.72 -16.31 -28.32
N GLU A 340 -13.99 -16.15 -28.56
CA GLU A 340 -14.91 -17.28 -28.80
C GLU A 340 -14.46 -18.20 -29.94
N LYS A 341 -13.80 -17.66 -30.98
CA LYS A 341 -13.31 -18.44 -32.11
C LYS A 341 -12.00 -19.14 -31.80
N ASN A 342 -11.10 -18.50 -31.10
CA ASN A 342 -9.75 -18.96 -30.76
C ASN A 342 -9.59 -18.95 -29.23
N ARG A 343 -10.11 -19.96 -28.55
CA ARG A 343 -10.12 -20.01 -27.09
C ARG A 343 -8.80 -20.48 -26.49
N LEU A 344 -8.16 -21.46 -27.14
CA LEU A 344 -6.92 -22.06 -26.69
C LEU A 344 -5.78 -21.74 -27.66
N LEU A 345 -4.70 -21.17 -27.16
CA LEU A 345 -3.49 -20.83 -27.92
C LEU A 345 -2.36 -21.79 -27.56
N ILE A 346 -1.91 -22.59 -28.54
CA ILE A 346 -0.76 -23.47 -28.39
C ILE A 346 0.50 -22.73 -28.81
N VAL A 347 1.37 -22.40 -27.86
CA VAL A 347 2.61 -21.65 -28.11
C VAL A 347 3.78 -22.61 -28.24
N SER A 348 4.48 -22.56 -29.36
CA SER A 348 5.69 -23.33 -29.63
C SER A 348 6.89 -22.44 -29.95
N GLY A 349 8.08 -23.03 -30.09
CA GLY A 349 9.32 -22.31 -30.35
C GLY A 349 10.47 -22.70 -29.44
N ALA A 350 11.62 -22.01 -29.57
CA ALA A 350 12.80 -22.25 -28.73
C ALA A 350 12.54 -22.02 -27.24
N ASN A 351 13.20 -22.76 -26.34
CA ASN A 351 13.05 -22.62 -24.90
C ASN A 351 13.41 -21.20 -24.42
N ALA A 352 14.49 -20.64 -24.93
CA ALA A 352 14.89 -19.28 -24.63
C ALA A 352 14.01 -18.20 -25.30
N GLY A 353 12.98 -18.57 -26.09
CA GLY A 353 12.16 -17.66 -26.88
C GLY A 353 11.14 -16.84 -26.09
N GLY A 354 10.99 -17.09 -24.78
CA GLY A 354 10.07 -16.32 -23.91
C GLY A 354 8.67 -16.94 -23.76
N LYS A 355 8.49 -18.24 -24.02
CA LYS A 355 7.20 -18.95 -23.85
C LYS A 355 6.62 -18.81 -22.45
N SER A 356 7.41 -19.15 -21.42
CA SER A 356 6.99 -19.04 -20.02
C SER A 356 6.71 -17.58 -19.60
N LEU A 357 7.45 -16.63 -20.19
CA LEU A 357 7.21 -15.20 -19.97
C LEU A 357 5.86 -14.77 -20.55
N CYS A 358 5.48 -15.28 -21.71
CA CYS A 358 4.17 -15.05 -22.31
C CYS A 358 3.05 -15.49 -21.36
N LEU A 359 3.13 -16.71 -20.80
CA LEU A 359 2.18 -17.24 -19.83
C LEU A 359 2.12 -16.36 -18.56
N LYS A 360 3.29 -16.03 -17.98
CA LYS A 360 3.37 -15.18 -16.79
C LYS A 360 2.78 -13.78 -17.05
N THR A 361 2.99 -13.24 -18.25
CA THR A 361 2.42 -11.94 -18.64
C THR A 361 0.89 -12.01 -18.65
N VAL A 362 0.32 -13.03 -19.29
CA VAL A 362 -1.14 -13.20 -19.34
C VAL A 362 -1.73 -13.41 -17.96
N ALA A 363 -1.11 -14.28 -17.15
CA ALA A 363 -1.56 -14.54 -15.78
C ALA A 363 -1.56 -13.27 -14.92
N LEU A 364 -0.44 -12.55 -14.92
CA LEU A 364 -0.26 -11.36 -14.10
C LEU A 364 -1.21 -10.23 -14.52
N LEU A 365 -1.29 -9.92 -15.82
CA LEU A 365 -2.12 -8.81 -16.30
C LEU A 365 -3.61 -9.09 -16.09
N GLN A 366 -4.08 -10.33 -16.35
CA GLN A 366 -5.48 -10.69 -16.12
C GLN A 366 -5.82 -10.62 -14.63
N TYR A 367 -4.94 -11.11 -13.76
CA TYR A 367 -5.14 -11.03 -12.32
C TYR A 367 -5.13 -9.58 -11.82
N MET A 368 -4.18 -8.76 -12.26
CA MET A 368 -4.11 -7.34 -11.94
C MET A 368 -5.40 -6.62 -12.32
N LEU A 369 -5.90 -6.85 -13.54
CA LEU A 369 -7.14 -6.26 -14.01
C LEU A 369 -8.33 -6.61 -13.09
N GLN A 370 -8.45 -7.88 -12.72
CA GLN A 370 -9.52 -8.35 -11.82
C GLN A 370 -9.30 -8.02 -10.33
N CYS A 371 -8.22 -7.33 -10.01
CA CYS A 371 -8.00 -6.59 -8.76
C CYS A 371 -8.26 -5.07 -8.92
N GLY A 372 -8.76 -4.61 -10.07
CA GLY A 372 -9.01 -3.20 -10.36
C GLY A 372 -7.73 -2.39 -10.59
N LEU A 373 -6.67 -3.01 -11.10
CA LEU A 373 -5.42 -2.36 -11.49
C LEU A 373 -5.41 -2.08 -12.99
N LEU A 374 -4.81 -0.96 -13.38
CA LEU A 374 -4.52 -0.65 -14.78
C LEU A 374 -3.42 -1.57 -15.30
N ILE A 375 -3.50 -1.96 -16.58
CA ILE A 375 -2.55 -2.86 -17.20
C ILE A 375 -1.82 -2.21 -18.38
N PRO A 376 -0.54 -2.53 -18.61
CA PRO A 376 0.26 -1.95 -19.69
C PRO A 376 -0.03 -2.64 -21.03
N VAL A 377 -1.06 -2.18 -21.70
CA VAL A 377 -1.51 -2.63 -23.01
C VAL A 377 -1.84 -1.42 -23.90
N HIS A 378 -2.00 -1.63 -25.21
CA HIS A 378 -2.44 -0.58 -26.11
C HIS A 378 -3.94 -0.26 -25.91
N GLU A 379 -4.35 0.99 -26.15
CA GLU A 379 -5.71 1.49 -25.94
C GLU A 379 -6.82 0.71 -26.65
N ASN A 380 -6.51 0.12 -27.81
CA ASN A 380 -7.45 -0.71 -28.58
C ASN A 380 -7.60 -2.13 -28.02
N SER A 381 -6.90 -2.47 -26.96
CA SER A 381 -6.98 -3.80 -26.33
C SER A 381 -8.35 -4.02 -25.69
N ARG A 382 -8.86 -5.25 -25.87
CA ARG A 382 -10.12 -5.69 -25.27
C ARG A 382 -9.85 -6.78 -24.26
N THR A 383 -10.59 -6.75 -23.17
CA THR A 383 -10.44 -7.74 -22.12
C THR A 383 -11.79 -8.05 -21.48
N GLY A 384 -11.91 -9.25 -20.96
CA GLY A 384 -13.08 -9.69 -20.26
C GLY A 384 -12.75 -10.24 -18.86
N ILE A 385 -13.68 -10.99 -18.32
CA ILE A 385 -13.62 -11.54 -16.96
C ILE A 385 -13.52 -13.06 -17.03
N PHE A 386 -12.73 -13.65 -16.15
CA PHE A 386 -12.71 -15.08 -15.92
C PHE A 386 -13.11 -15.38 -14.48
N ASP A 387 -13.97 -16.36 -14.28
CA ASP A 387 -14.38 -16.80 -12.94
C ASP A 387 -13.29 -17.64 -12.29
N HIS A 388 -12.47 -18.31 -13.14
CA HIS A 388 -11.41 -19.20 -12.71
C HIS A 388 -10.12 -18.91 -13.48
N ILE A 389 -8.97 -18.90 -12.78
CA ILE A 389 -7.65 -18.86 -13.39
C ILE A 389 -6.84 -20.02 -12.83
N PHE A 390 -6.43 -20.95 -13.71
CA PHE A 390 -5.65 -22.11 -13.36
C PHE A 390 -4.26 -22.02 -13.99
N VAL A 391 -3.23 -22.16 -13.16
CA VAL A 391 -1.85 -22.01 -13.59
C VAL A 391 -1.02 -23.22 -13.24
N ASP A 392 -0.36 -23.77 -14.23
CA ASP A 392 0.67 -24.79 -14.09
C ASP A 392 1.96 -24.32 -14.76
N ILE A 393 2.66 -23.42 -14.08
CA ILE A 393 3.96 -22.88 -14.49
C ILE A 393 4.97 -23.40 -13.48
N GLY A 394 5.88 -24.27 -13.93
CA GLY A 394 6.93 -24.82 -13.08
C GLY A 394 8.08 -23.82 -12.88
N ASP A 395 8.60 -23.73 -11.66
CA ASP A 395 9.97 -23.28 -11.41
C ASP A 395 10.90 -24.46 -11.72
N GLY A 396 11.41 -24.50 -12.96
CA GLY A 396 12.18 -25.61 -13.51
C GLY A 396 13.55 -25.87 -12.89
N GLN A 397 13.72 -25.74 -11.59
CA GLN A 397 15.04 -25.89 -10.93
C GLN A 397 15.01 -26.63 -9.59
N SER A 398 14.19 -27.62 -9.39
CA SER A 398 14.49 -28.61 -8.35
C SER A 398 15.05 -29.88 -9.01
N ILE A 399 16.36 -30.03 -8.95
CA ILE A 399 17.11 -31.15 -9.52
C ILE A 399 16.75 -32.51 -8.89
N GLU A 400 15.99 -32.53 -7.81
CA GLU A 400 15.83 -33.72 -6.98
C GLU A 400 14.69 -34.68 -7.36
N ASN A 401 13.75 -34.34 -8.27
CA ASN A 401 12.65 -35.29 -8.56
C ASN A 401 11.96 -35.06 -9.91
N SER A 402 12.48 -35.58 -11.00
CA SER A 402 11.78 -35.58 -12.30
C SER A 402 10.44 -36.34 -12.28
N LEU A 403 10.34 -37.44 -11.54
CA LEU A 403 9.11 -38.21 -11.36
C LEU A 403 8.09 -37.44 -10.49
N SER A 404 8.57 -36.67 -9.51
CA SER A 404 7.75 -35.78 -8.67
C SER A 404 7.16 -34.63 -9.50
N THR A 405 7.92 -34.07 -10.43
CA THR A 405 7.46 -32.96 -11.31
C THR A 405 6.34 -33.42 -12.23
N TYR A 406 6.49 -34.56 -12.92
CA TYR A 406 5.43 -35.09 -13.80
C TYR A 406 4.15 -35.45 -13.03
N THR A 407 4.29 -36.09 -11.86
CA THR A 407 3.13 -36.43 -11.01
C THR A 407 2.41 -35.16 -10.54
N SER A 408 3.15 -34.10 -10.22
CA SER A 408 2.59 -32.80 -9.82
C SER A 408 1.82 -32.17 -10.99
N HIS A 409 2.40 -32.16 -12.21
CA HIS A 409 1.71 -31.69 -13.42
C HIS A 409 0.41 -32.48 -13.67
N LEU A 410 0.45 -33.80 -13.60
CA LEU A 410 -0.75 -34.63 -13.77
C LEU A 410 -1.82 -34.38 -12.70
N THR A 411 -1.40 -34.13 -11.46
CA THR A 411 -2.32 -33.78 -10.37
C THR A 411 -3.02 -32.45 -10.68
N ASN A 412 -2.28 -31.45 -11.17
CA ASN A 412 -2.84 -30.19 -11.60
C ASN A 412 -3.79 -30.38 -12.79
N MET A 413 -3.40 -31.19 -13.78
CA MET A 413 -4.26 -31.50 -14.94
C MET A 413 -5.55 -32.19 -14.56
N LYS A 414 -5.50 -33.15 -13.62
CA LYS A 414 -6.70 -33.76 -13.06
C LYS A 414 -7.65 -32.73 -12.50
N TYR A 415 -7.12 -31.82 -11.64
CA TYR A 415 -7.90 -30.73 -11.06
C TYR A 415 -8.48 -29.82 -12.15
N PHE A 416 -7.68 -29.42 -13.14
CA PHE A 416 -8.11 -28.53 -14.24
C PHE A 416 -9.26 -29.17 -15.02
N VAL A 417 -9.15 -30.45 -15.42
CA VAL A 417 -10.21 -31.14 -16.15
C VAL A 417 -11.49 -31.28 -15.34
N GLU A 418 -11.38 -31.50 -14.04
CA GLU A 418 -12.56 -31.62 -13.16
C GLU A 418 -13.27 -30.28 -12.98
N GLN A 419 -12.54 -29.19 -12.78
CA GLN A 419 -13.07 -27.91 -12.33
C GLN A 419 -13.24 -26.85 -13.44
N CYS A 420 -12.62 -27.02 -14.62
CA CYS A 420 -12.71 -26.00 -15.68
C CYS A 420 -14.08 -26.00 -16.38
N ASP A 421 -14.44 -24.85 -16.87
CA ASP A 421 -15.63 -24.54 -17.66
C ASP A 421 -15.33 -23.47 -18.72
N ASN A 422 -16.38 -22.92 -19.35
CA ASN A 422 -16.27 -21.88 -20.37
C ASN A 422 -15.90 -20.47 -19.80
N LYS A 423 -15.75 -20.33 -18.49
CA LYS A 423 -15.30 -19.11 -17.82
C LYS A 423 -13.92 -19.25 -17.19
N THR A 424 -13.21 -20.29 -17.54
CA THR A 424 -11.90 -20.64 -16.99
C THR A 424 -10.79 -20.23 -17.95
N LEU A 425 -9.77 -19.54 -17.41
CA LEU A 425 -8.49 -19.28 -18.09
C LEU A 425 -7.45 -20.28 -17.60
N ILE A 426 -6.91 -21.09 -18.51
CA ILE A 426 -5.91 -22.13 -18.23
C ILE A 426 -4.55 -21.71 -18.78
N LEU A 427 -3.51 -21.75 -17.97
CA LEU A 427 -2.15 -21.37 -18.32
C LEU A 427 -1.20 -22.51 -17.96
N ILE A 428 -0.69 -23.23 -18.96
CA ILE A 428 0.13 -24.42 -18.76
C ILE A 428 1.47 -24.27 -19.49
N ASP A 429 2.57 -24.44 -18.76
CA ASP A 429 3.90 -24.44 -19.32
C ASP A 429 4.41 -25.87 -19.56
N GLU A 430 5.14 -26.08 -20.67
CA GLU A 430 5.74 -27.34 -21.06
C GLU A 430 4.79 -28.54 -21.04
N PHE A 431 3.57 -28.35 -21.57
CA PHE A 431 2.49 -29.33 -21.52
C PHE A 431 2.87 -30.68 -22.12
N GLY A 432 2.70 -31.73 -21.32
CA GLY A 432 3.03 -33.12 -21.68
C GLY A 432 4.47 -33.54 -21.38
N SER A 433 5.34 -32.63 -20.96
CA SER A 433 6.75 -32.93 -20.64
C SER A 433 6.91 -33.77 -19.36
N GLY A 434 8.09 -34.36 -19.18
CA GLY A 434 8.47 -35.09 -17.94
C GLY A 434 8.19 -36.60 -17.97
N THR A 435 7.72 -37.15 -19.13
CA THR A 435 7.55 -38.60 -19.33
C THR A 435 7.98 -39.00 -20.75
N GLU A 436 7.80 -40.29 -21.09
CA GLU A 436 8.05 -40.78 -22.46
C GLU A 436 7.25 -39.96 -23.48
N PRO A 437 7.88 -39.42 -24.54
CA PRO A 437 7.27 -38.45 -25.46
C PRO A 437 5.99 -38.94 -26.12
N GLN A 438 5.88 -40.23 -26.49
CA GLN A 438 4.69 -40.76 -27.13
C GLN A 438 3.48 -40.80 -26.20
N ILE A 439 3.68 -41.31 -24.98
CA ILE A 439 2.61 -41.44 -23.97
C ILE A 439 2.25 -40.04 -23.43
N GLY A 440 3.23 -39.21 -23.12
CA GLY A 440 3.02 -37.83 -22.66
C GLY A 440 2.25 -36.99 -23.67
N GLY A 441 2.62 -37.10 -24.97
CA GLY A 441 1.93 -36.43 -26.07
C GLY A 441 0.48 -36.88 -26.24
N ALA A 442 0.18 -38.19 -26.14
CA ALA A 442 -1.18 -38.71 -26.27
C ALA A 442 -2.08 -38.27 -25.09
N ILE A 443 -1.54 -38.28 -23.86
CA ILE A 443 -2.27 -37.79 -22.68
C ILE A 443 -2.56 -36.30 -22.83
N ALA A 444 -1.57 -35.51 -23.21
CA ALA A 444 -1.70 -34.07 -23.38
C ALA A 444 -2.73 -33.71 -24.46
N GLU A 445 -2.74 -34.42 -25.59
CA GLU A 445 -3.74 -34.23 -26.67
C GLU A 445 -5.15 -34.50 -26.17
N THR A 446 -5.35 -35.62 -25.44
CA THR A 446 -6.64 -35.97 -24.85
C THR A 446 -7.11 -34.92 -23.85
N LEU A 447 -6.22 -34.39 -23.01
CA LEU A 447 -6.52 -33.32 -22.06
C LEU A 447 -6.88 -32.02 -22.78
N LEU A 448 -6.15 -31.67 -23.82
CA LEU A 448 -6.41 -30.48 -24.64
C LEU A 448 -7.79 -30.56 -25.31
N ASP A 449 -8.18 -31.71 -25.85
CA ASP A 449 -9.51 -31.93 -26.38
C ASP A 449 -10.60 -31.74 -25.31
N ARG A 450 -10.36 -32.23 -24.07
CA ARG A 450 -11.28 -32.02 -22.96
C ARG A 450 -11.44 -30.56 -22.58
N PHE A 451 -10.35 -29.80 -22.51
CA PHE A 451 -10.41 -28.35 -22.24
C PHE A 451 -11.18 -27.61 -23.34
N ASN A 452 -10.96 -27.98 -24.61
CA ASN A 452 -11.65 -27.38 -25.74
C ASN A 452 -13.16 -27.69 -25.73
N ARG A 453 -13.56 -28.93 -25.47
CA ARG A 453 -14.98 -29.33 -25.37
C ARG A 453 -15.69 -28.63 -24.22
N LYS A 454 -15.00 -28.35 -23.13
CA LYS A 454 -15.54 -27.56 -21.99
C LYS A 454 -15.63 -26.06 -22.28
N GLY A 455 -15.12 -25.61 -23.42
CA GLY A 455 -15.15 -24.20 -23.81
C GLY A 455 -14.16 -23.33 -23.08
N SER A 456 -13.16 -23.92 -22.39
CA SER A 456 -12.16 -23.17 -21.63
C SER A 456 -11.28 -22.31 -22.53
N PHE A 457 -10.77 -21.21 -21.97
CA PHE A 457 -9.77 -20.35 -22.57
C PHE A 457 -8.39 -20.67 -22.04
N GLY A 458 -7.33 -20.40 -22.82
CA GLY A 458 -6.01 -20.64 -22.26
C GLY A 458 -4.85 -20.43 -23.20
N VAL A 459 -3.66 -20.38 -22.60
CA VAL A 459 -2.37 -20.37 -23.29
C VAL A 459 -1.56 -21.55 -22.79
N ILE A 460 -1.10 -22.37 -23.72
CA ILE A 460 -0.42 -23.63 -23.40
C ILE A 460 0.86 -23.70 -24.19
N THR A 461 2.00 -23.84 -23.54
CA THR A 461 3.27 -24.04 -24.25
C THR A 461 3.59 -25.52 -24.38
N THR A 462 4.17 -25.90 -25.49
CA THR A 462 4.55 -27.30 -25.75
C THR A 462 5.68 -27.43 -26.75
N HIS A 463 6.37 -28.57 -26.67
CA HIS A 463 7.35 -29.02 -27.67
C HIS A 463 6.79 -30.16 -28.54
N PHE A 464 5.63 -30.70 -28.21
CA PHE A 464 5.06 -31.87 -28.89
C PHE A 464 4.43 -31.52 -30.24
N GLN A 465 4.85 -32.25 -31.29
CA GLN A 465 4.35 -32.04 -32.64
C GLN A 465 2.88 -32.41 -32.82
N ASN A 466 2.43 -33.52 -32.17
CA ASN A 466 1.04 -33.96 -32.25
C ASN A 466 0.07 -32.87 -31.75
N LEU A 467 0.42 -32.12 -30.68
CA LEU A 467 -0.42 -31.01 -30.20
C LEU A 467 -0.52 -29.86 -31.20
N LYS A 468 0.54 -29.60 -31.96
CA LYS A 468 0.52 -28.59 -33.04
C LYS A 468 -0.37 -29.00 -34.20
N HIS A 469 -0.34 -30.29 -34.57
CA HIS A 469 -1.20 -30.87 -35.61
C HIS A 469 -2.66 -30.85 -35.14
N PHE A 470 -2.93 -31.32 -33.90
CA PHE A 470 -4.24 -31.27 -33.31
C PHE A 470 -4.85 -29.87 -33.28
N ALA A 471 -4.04 -28.86 -32.93
CA ALA A 471 -4.45 -27.45 -32.94
C ALA A 471 -4.77 -26.92 -34.34
N TYR A 472 -4.13 -27.45 -35.37
CA TYR A 472 -4.41 -27.07 -36.76
C TYR A 472 -5.74 -27.64 -37.27
N GLU A 473 -6.10 -28.85 -36.85
CA GLU A 473 -7.28 -29.58 -37.30
C GLU A 473 -8.54 -29.35 -36.43
N THR A 474 -8.39 -28.67 -35.29
CA THR A 474 -9.46 -28.55 -34.31
C THR A 474 -9.94 -27.11 -34.13
N ASP A 475 -11.23 -26.87 -34.37
CA ASP A 475 -11.84 -25.56 -34.11
C ASP A 475 -11.75 -25.17 -32.62
N GLY A 476 -11.52 -23.89 -32.36
CA GLY A 476 -11.38 -23.35 -31.00
C GLY A 476 -9.94 -23.32 -30.50
N ILE A 477 -9.02 -23.97 -31.20
CA ILE A 477 -7.59 -24.00 -30.87
C ILE A 477 -6.78 -23.35 -31.99
N ILE A 478 -5.79 -22.55 -31.66
CA ILE A 478 -4.92 -21.89 -32.63
C ILE A 478 -3.45 -22.09 -32.26
N ASN A 479 -2.60 -22.26 -33.25
CA ASN A 479 -1.15 -22.29 -33.08
C ASN A 479 -0.56 -20.90 -32.99
N GLY A 480 0.52 -20.75 -32.21
CA GLY A 480 1.38 -19.58 -32.15
C GLY A 480 2.85 -19.96 -32.02
N ALA A 481 3.70 -19.10 -32.51
CA ALA A 481 5.14 -19.28 -32.51
C ALA A 481 5.83 -18.13 -31.80
N MET A 482 6.69 -18.41 -30.83
CA MET A 482 7.67 -17.42 -30.39
C MET A 482 8.77 -17.30 -31.42
N LEU A 483 8.89 -16.09 -32.00
CA LEU A 483 9.83 -15.83 -33.07
C LEU A 483 11.27 -15.84 -32.55
N TYR A 484 12.17 -16.37 -33.39
CA TYR A 484 13.60 -16.51 -33.13
C TYR A 484 14.40 -16.09 -34.36
N ASP A 485 15.41 -15.26 -34.19
CA ASP A 485 16.34 -14.89 -35.24
C ASP A 485 17.40 -15.99 -35.35
N ALA A 486 17.26 -16.81 -36.38
CA ALA A 486 18.18 -17.92 -36.64
C ALA A 486 19.58 -17.46 -37.06
N GLU A 487 19.74 -16.29 -37.71
CA GLU A 487 21.02 -15.76 -38.12
C GLU A 487 21.82 -15.22 -36.94
N ARG A 488 21.15 -14.47 -36.04
CA ARG A 488 21.77 -13.89 -34.85
C ARG A 488 21.73 -14.83 -33.63
N MET A 489 20.99 -15.92 -33.73
CA MET A 489 20.75 -16.87 -32.65
C MET A 489 20.18 -16.20 -31.36
N GLN A 490 19.24 -15.30 -31.57
CA GLN A 490 18.63 -14.54 -30.47
C GLN A 490 17.11 -14.63 -30.52
N PRO A 491 16.47 -14.76 -29.38
CA PRO A 491 15.03 -14.68 -29.31
C PRO A 491 14.54 -13.26 -29.65
N LEU A 492 13.52 -13.18 -30.46
CA LEU A 492 12.87 -11.90 -30.78
C LEU A 492 11.81 -11.53 -29.75
N TYR A 493 11.46 -12.44 -28.86
CA TYR A 493 10.41 -12.27 -27.83
C TYR A 493 9.06 -11.78 -28.39
N ARG A 494 8.77 -12.13 -29.64
CA ARG A 494 7.54 -11.76 -30.33
C ARG A 494 6.74 -13.02 -30.62
N LEU A 495 5.44 -12.97 -30.35
CA LEU A 495 4.50 -14.03 -30.65
C LEU A 495 3.88 -13.80 -32.04
N SER A 496 3.93 -14.81 -32.91
CA SER A 496 3.21 -14.85 -34.17
C SER A 496 2.07 -15.87 -34.04
N ILE A 497 0.84 -15.42 -34.22
CA ILE A 497 -0.35 -16.26 -34.14
C ILE A 497 -0.72 -16.79 -35.52
N GLY A 498 -1.18 -18.05 -35.60
CA GLY A 498 -1.63 -18.70 -36.83
C GLY A 498 -0.71 -19.82 -37.35
N ASN A 499 0.60 -19.75 -37.08
CA ASN A 499 1.55 -20.76 -37.53
C ASN A 499 2.30 -21.40 -36.35
N PRO A 500 2.56 -22.70 -36.37
CA PRO A 500 3.38 -23.35 -35.36
C PRO A 500 4.87 -22.95 -35.52
N GLY A 501 5.60 -22.80 -34.39
CA GLY A 501 7.03 -22.54 -34.39
C GLY A 501 7.86 -23.81 -34.57
N SER A 502 9.07 -23.65 -35.18
CA SER A 502 10.10 -24.69 -35.20
C SER A 502 10.95 -24.66 -33.93
N SER A 503 11.61 -25.77 -33.61
CA SER A 503 12.49 -25.86 -32.45
C SER A 503 13.90 -25.29 -32.68
N PHE A 504 14.28 -24.96 -33.90
CA PHE A 504 15.61 -24.47 -34.35
C PHE A 504 16.79 -25.34 -33.86
N ALA A 505 16.54 -26.61 -33.54
CA ALA A 505 17.56 -27.50 -32.97
C ALA A 505 18.73 -27.73 -33.97
N VAL A 506 18.43 -27.83 -35.26
CA VAL A 506 19.41 -28.05 -36.33
C VAL A 506 20.29 -26.82 -36.52
N GLU A 507 19.70 -25.63 -36.52
CA GLU A 507 20.40 -24.35 -36.62
C GLU A 507 21.34 -24.11 -35.43
N VAL A 508 20.86 -24.43 -34.22
CA VAL A 508 21.67 -24.37 -33.00
C VAL A 508 22.85 -25.35 -33.11
N ALA A 509 22.59 -26.60 -33.48
CA ALA A 509 23.63 -27.63 -33.63
C ALA A 509 24.70 -27.23 -34.66
N THR A 510 24.27 -26.62 -35.77
CA THR A 510 25.17 -26.11 -36.81
C THR A 510 26.11 -25.03 -36.28
N ARG A 511 25.60 -24.12 -35.49
CA ARG A 511 26.34 -22.97 -35.00
C ARG A 511 27.34 -23.31 -33.88
N ILE A 512 27.01 -24.24 -33.01
CA ILE A 512 27.95 -24.73 -31.97
C ILE A 512 29.07 -25.59 -32.57
N GLY A 513 29.04 -25.83 -33.89
CA GLY A 513 30.10 -26.53 -34.59
C GLY A 513 29.94 -28.04 -34.62
N LEU A 514 28.71 -28.56 -34.46
CA LEU A 514 28.45 -29.98 -34.68
C LEU A 514 28.81 -30.33 -36.16
N SER A 515 29.43 -31.49 -36.39
CA SER A 515 29.89 -31.85 -37.73
C SER A 515 28.72 -31.89 -38.72
N LYS A 516 28.97 -31.43 -39.96
CA LYS A 516 27.96 -31.37 -41.00
C LYS A 516 27.32 -32.72 -41.30
N ASP A 517 28.08 -33.79 -41.15
CA ASP A 517 27.60 -35.16 -41.40
C ASP A 517 26.50 -35.54 -40.37
N ILE A 518 26.73 -35.23 -39.08
CA ILE A 518 25.74 -35.47 -38.03
C ILE A 518 24.46 -34.66 -38.28
N ILE A 519 24.61 -33.39 -38.71
CA ILE A 519 23.51 -32.50 -39.00
C ILE A 519 22.67 -33.02 -40.17
N ILE A 520 23.32 -33.44 -41.27
CA ILE A 520 22.65 -34.00 -42.44
C ILE A 520 21.94 -35.30 -42.11
N GLU A 521 22.60 -36.22 -41.41
CA GLU A 521 22.01 -37.49 -40.97
C GLU A 521 20.81 -37.30 -40.02
N SER A 522 20.88 -36.33 -39.09
CA SER A 522 19.79 -36.04 -38.17
C SER A 522 18.60 -35.36 -38.85
N SER A 523 18.85 -34.58 -39.91
CA SER A 523 17.77 -33.93 -40.68
C SER A 523 17.07 -34.91 -41.66
N ALA A 524 17.69 -36.03 -41.97
CA ALA A 524 17.14 -37.08 -42.82
C ALA A 524 16.31 -38.13 -42.06
N LYS A 525 16.42 -38.16 -40.75
CA LYS A 525 15.61 -38.99 -39.81
C LYS A 525 14.38 -38.24 -39.32
#